data_c75b57822eca5f34a2d24286d056af1b
#
_entry.id   c75b57822eca5f34a2d24286d056af1b
#
_cell.length_a   1.000
_cell.length_b   1.000
_cell.length_c   1.000
_cell.angle_alpha   90.00
_cell.angle_beta   90.00
_cell.angle_gamma   90.00
#
_symmetry.space_group_name_H-M   'P 1'
#
loop_
_entity.id
_entity.type
_entity.pdbx_description
1 polymer ?
#
loop_
_entity_poly.entity_id
_entity_poly.type
_entity_poly.pdbx_seq_one_letter_code
_entity_poly.pdbx_strand_id
1 'polypeptide(L)'
;MKSILFSFLILTALVTSAQSDKYVAAMHQNLRSFDSAKTTADLLTVANTFERIGDAEKTQWLPYYYAGLALSTAGWNDPKLDKDANSMRINTLCDKAETLDKNSEIYVLRNMAATQQMMVDPQIRWQTYGMQASKYLQTATQMNPDNPRIYYLQGESLFNTPPAFGGGKDKARPMFEKAVALFKTDKPKPLWPNWGLDRTEQQLAKCQ
;
A
#
# COMPACT_ATOMS: atom_id res chain seq x y z
N MET A 1 -48.46 -7.76 48.32
CA MET A 1 -47.32 -8.38 47.63
C MET A 1 -46.91 -7.40 46.52
N LYS A 2 -45.81 -6.66 46.70
CA LYS A 2 -45.33 -5.65 45.72
C LYS A 2 -44.20 -6.28 44.94
N SER A 3 -44.39 -6.54 43.65
CA SER A 3 -43.37 -7.04 42.74
C SER A 3 -42.52 -5.88 42.29
N ILE A 4 -41.23 -5.90 42.66
CA ILE A 4 -40.21 -4.95 42.20
C ILE A 4 -39.62 -5.54 40.92
N LEU A 5 -39.93 -4.95 39.75
CA LEU A 5 -39.27 -5.21 38.48
C LEU A 5 -37.90 -4.53 38.52
N PHE A 6 -36.84 -5.31 38.55
CA PHE A 6 -35.47 -4.82 38.42
C PHE A 6 -35.16 -4.73 36.90
N SER A 7 -35.27 -3.55 36.32
CA SER A 7 -34.81 -3.27 34.93
C SER A 7 -33.28 -3.28 34.91
N PHE A 8 -32.72 -4.35 34.36
CA PHE A 8 -31.27 -4.43 34.09
C PHE A 8 -30.96 -3.63 32.80
N LEU A 9 -30.50 -2.41 32.97
CA LEU A 9 -30.06 -1.56 31.88
C LEU A 9 -28.67 -2.05 31.43
N ILE A 10 -28.62 -2.84 30.35
CA ILE A 10 -27.36 -3.27 29.72
C ILE A 10 -26.79 -2.05 29.01
N LEU A 11 -25.82 -1.40 29.64
CA LEU A 11 -25.01 -0.33 29.04
C LEU A 11 -24.01 -0.99 28.11
N THR A 12 -24.36 -1.15 26.83
CA THR A 12 -23.39 -1.53 25.79
C THR A 12 -22.46 -0.34 25.56
N ALA A 13 -21.33 -0.36 26.26
CA ALA A 13 -20.24 0.57 25.97
C ALA A 13 -19.72 0.26 24.55
N LEU A 14 -20.02 1.14 23.60
CA LEU A 14 -19.34 1.20 22.32
C LEU A 14 -17.90 1.59 22.61
N VAL A 15 -17.02 0.59 22.72
CA VAL A 15 -15.57 0.81 22.73
C VAL A 15 -15.19 1.22 21.32
N THR A 16 -15.39 2.49 21.00
CA THR A 16 -14.66 3.11 19.90
C THR A 16 -13.20 3.12 20.34
N SER A 17 -12.36 2.27 19.74
CA SER A 17 -10.92 2.37 19.89
C SER A 17 -10.47 3.70 19.32
N ALA A 18 -10.49 4.75 20.11
CA ALA A 18 -9.81 5.99 19.79
C ALA A 18 -8.33 5.64 19.68
N GLN A 19 -7.73 5.93 18.53
CA GLN A 19 -6.28 5.80 18.35
C GLN A 19 -5.60 6.60 19.47
N SER A 20 -4.61 5.99 20.15
CA SER A 20 -3.92 6.70 21.22
C SER A 20 -3.19 7.92 20.64
N ASP A 21 -3.19 9.07 21.37
CA ASP A 21 -2.46 10.27 20.96
C ASP A 21 -0.98 9.95 20.71
N LYS A 22 -0.41 9.04 21.47
CA LYS A 22 0.95 8.56 21.33
C LYS A 22 1.19 7.86 19.98
N TYR A 23 0.26 7.01 19.57
CA TYR A 23 0.32 6.34 18.27
C TYR A 23 0.25 7.35 17.13
N VAL A 24 -0.73 8.26 17.17
CA VAL A 24 -0.92 9.29 16.15
C VAL A 24 0.33 10.17 16.02
N ALA A 25 0.90 10.60 17.14
CA ALA A 25 2.14 11.39 17.16
C ALA A 25 3.33 10.61 16.56
N ALA A 26 3.51 9.34 16.93
CA ALA A 26 4.57 8.49 16.41
C ALA A 26 4.43 8.27 14.89
N MET A 27 3.20 8.02 14.40
CA MET A 27 2.92 7.88 12.97
C MET A 27 3.26 9.17 12.22
N HIS A 28 2.79 10.33 12.67
CA HIS A 28 3.11 11.60 12.01
C HIS A 28 4.60 11.90 11.99
N GLN A 29 5.31 11.61 13.09
CA GLN A 29 6.77 11.79 13.12
C GLN A 29 7.45 10.90 12.09
N ASN A 30 7.10 9.61 12.00
CA ASN A 30 7.76 8.69 11.11
C ASN A 30 7.33 8.88 9.64
N LEU A 31 6.11 9.37 9.36
CA LEU A 31 5.69 9.79 8.03
C LEU A 31 6.56 10.96 7.53
N ARG A 32 6.83 11.97 8.36
CA ARG A 32 7.78 13.05 7.99
C ARG A 32 9.19 12.52 7.72
N SER A 33 9.64 11.52 8.50
CA SER A 33 10.93 10.87 8.25
C SER A 33 10.93 10.13 6.92
N PHE A 34 9.81 9.49 6.56
CA PHE A 34 9.63 8.82 5.27
C PHE A 34 9.69 9.83 4.10
N ASP A 35 8.97 10.94 4.20
CA ASP A 35 8.94 11.98 3.17
C ASP A 35 10.32 12.64 2.97
N SER A 36 11.13 12.71 4.02
CA SER A 36 12.47 13.28 3.99
C SER A 36 13.60 12.28 3.69
N ALA A 37 13.32 10.97 3.65
CA ALA A 37 14.29 9.92 3.40
C ALA A 37 14.89 10.03 2.00
N LYS A 38 16.22 10.08 1.90
CA LYS A 38 16.95 10.22 0.63
C LYS A 38 17.75 9.00 0.26
N THR A 39 18.14 8.20 1.24
CA THR A 39 19.00 7.04 1.04
C THR A 39 18.26 5.74 1.35
N THR A 40 18.77 4.63 0.83
CA THR A 40 18.29 3.28 1.18
C THR A 40 18.36 3.06 2.68
N ALA A 41 19.44 3.50 3.34
CA ALA A 41 19.62 3.38 4.79
C ALA A 41 18.54 4.14 5.58
N ASP A 42 18.17 5.35 5.13
CA ASP A 42 17.08 6.12 5.73
C ASP A 42 15.76 5.36 5.62
N LEU A 43 15.45 4.84 4.42
CA LEU A 43 14.22 4.09 4.16
C LEU A 43 14.14 2.81 4.99
N LEU A 44 15.24 2.08 5.14
CA LEU A 44 15.29 0.90 6.01
C LEU A 44 15.08 1.28 7.49
N THR A 45 15.64 2.40 7.94
CA THR A 45 15.45 2.92 9.30
C THR A 45 13.98 3.29 9.54
N VAL A 46 13.38 3.98 8.58
CA VAL A 46 11.96 4.33 8.59
C VAL A 46 11.07 3.09 8.65
N ALA A 47 11.36 2.09 7.81
CA ALA A 47 10.62 0.82 7.79
C ALA A 47 10.69 0.12 9.16
N ASN A 48 11.89 0.01 9.76
CA ASN A 48 12.09 -0.59 11.08
C ASN A 48 11.32 0.18 12.18
N THR A 49 11.24 1.50 12.05
CA THR A 49 10.52 2.34 13.03
C THR A 49 9.00 2.14 12.89
N PHE A 50 8.45 2.10 11.68
CA PHE A 50 7.05 1.77 11.47
C PHE A 50 6.70 0.36 11.99
N GLU A 51 7.52 -0.65 11.72
CA GLU A 51 7.30 -2.00 12.22
C GLU A 51 7.23 -2.02 13.76
N ARG A 52 8.16 -1.33 14.46
CA ARG A 52 8.12 -1.19 15.92
C ARG A 52 6.86 -0.48 16.43
N ILE A 53 6.36 0.52 15.72
CA ILE A 53 5.08 1.18 16.06
C ILE A 53 3.94 0.15 15.96
N GLY A 54 3.89 -0.65 14.89
CA GLY A 54 2.88 -1.68 14.73
C GLY A 54 2.94 -2.77 15.81
N ASP A 55 4.14 -3.23 16.12
CA ASP A 55 4.35 -4.26 17.17
C ASP A 55 3.99 -3.73 18.58
N ALA A 56 4.08 -2.43 18.82
CA ALA A 56 3.66 -1.81 20.08
C ALA A 56 2.14 -1.61 20.16
N GLU A 57 1.51 -1.15 19.08
CA GLU A 57 0.06 -0.85 19.03
C GLU A 57 -0.80 -2.10 18.85
N LYS A 58 -0.34 -3.10 18.10
CA LYS A 58 -0.97 -4.42 17.87
C LYS A 58 -2.38 -4.42 17.26
N THR A 59 -3.02 -3.27 17.13
CA THR A 59 -4.40 -3.12 16.64
C THR A 59 -4.50 -2.29 15.37
N GLN A 60 -3.38 -1.73 14.90
CA GLN A 60 -3.32 -0.81 13.77
C GLN A 60 -2.53 -1.41 12.62
N TRP A 61 -3.14 -1.54 11.44
CA TRP A 61 -2.52 -2.10 10.24
C TRP A 61 -1.58 -1.13 9.53
N LEU A 62 -1.85 0.18 9.63
CA LEU A 62 -1.12 1.25 8.92
C LEU A 62 0.40 1.24 9.15
N PRO A 63 0.92 1.00 10.36
CA PRO A 63 2.37 0.94 10.55
C PRO A 63 3.04 -0.15 9.72
N TYR A 64 2.45 -1.34 9.65
CA TYR A 64 2.98 -2.43 8.84
C TYR A 64 2.91 -2.12 7.34
N TYR A 65 1.83 -1.48 6.89
CA TYR A 65 1.70 -1.00 5.52
C TYR A 65 2.81 0.00 5.17
N TYR A 66 3.02 1.02 6.00
CA TYR A 66 4.06 2.02 5.74
C TYR A 66 5.48 1.46 5.87
N ALA A 67 5.71 0.48 6.73
CA ALA A 67 6.97 -0.26 6.77
C ALA A 67 7.23 -0.96 5.43
N GLY A 68 6.23 -1.65 4.90
CA GLY A 68 6.31 -2.30 3.59
C GLY A 68 6.47 -1.30 2.43
N LEU A 69 5.80 -0.15 2.48
CA LEU A 69 5.91 0.91 1.47
C LEU A 69 7.32 1.53 1.46
N ALA A 70 7.92 1.75 2.63
CA ALA A 70 9.30 2.23 2.75
C ALA A 70 10.30 1.22 2.19
N LEU A 71 10.12 -0.08 2.48
CA LEU A 71 10.92 -1.16 1.89
C LEU A 71 10.73 -1.23 0.37
N SER A 72 9.50 -1.09 -0.12
CA SER A 72 9.24 -1.06 -1.56
C SER A 72 9.95 0.12 -2.23
N THR A 73 9.93 1.30 -1.62
CA THR A 73 10.66 2.48 -2.10
C THR A 73 12.17 2.23 -2.12
N ALA A 74 12.72 1.63 -1.07
CA ALA A 74 14.14 1.24 -1.01
C ALA A 74 14.52 0.28 -2.15
N GLY A 75 13.69 -0.73 -2.42
CA GLY A 75 13.93 -1.71 -3.48
C GLY A 75 13.92 -1.13 -4.90
N TRP A 76 13.17 -0.05 -5.13
CA TRP A 76 13.20 0.68 -6.41
C TRP A 76 14.38 1.64 -6.52
N ASN A 77 14.80 2.25 -5.41
CA ASN A 77 15.87 3.25 -5.40
C ASN A 77 17.26 2.62 -5.43
N ASP A 78 17.42 1.39 -4.94
CA ASP A 78 18.71 0.71 -4.84
C ASP A 78 18.75 -0.56 -5.70
N PRO A 79 19.45 -0.54 -6.84
CA PRO A 79 19.58 -1.73 -7.69
C PRO A 79 20.39 -2.86 -7.04
N LYS A 80 21.17 -2.56 -5.99
CA LYS A 80 21.99 -3.55 -5.27
C LYS A 80 21.22 -4.25 -4.15
N LEU A 81 20.07 -3.71 -3.75
CA LEU A 81 19.25 -4.34 -2.72
C LEU A 81 18.71 -5.68 -3.22
N ASP A 82 18.83 -6.72 -2.41
CA ASP A 82 18.23 -8.03 -2.69
C ASP A 82 16.71 -7.89 -2.75
N LYS A 83 16.16 -7.87 -3.97
CA LYS A 83 14.73 -7.67 -4.22
C LYS A 83 13.89 -8.84 -3.75
N ASP A 84 14.42 -10.06 -3.76
CA ASP A 84 13.67 -11.23 -3.29
C ASP A 84 13.54 -11.20 -1.77
N ALA A 85 14.64 -11.02 -1.04
CA ALA A 85 14.61 -10.89 0.42
C ALA A 85 13.77 -9.68 0.87
N ASN A 86 13.88 -8.54 0.18
CA ASN A 86 13.11 -7.34 0.46
C ASN A 86 11.60 -7.58 0.24
N SER A 87 11.22 -8.20 -0.87
CA SER A 87 9.82 -8.51 -1.19
C SER A 87 9.21 -9.55 -0.23
N MET A 88 9.99 -10.54 0.21
CA MET A 88 9.56 -11.47 1.26
C MET A 88 9.23 -10.73 2.56
N ARG A 89 10.08 -9.77 2.96
CA ARG A 89 9.83 -8.95 4.15
C ARG A 89 8.58 -8.08 3.98
N ILE A 90 8.38 -7.46 2.80
CA ILE A 90 7.15 -6.71 2.50
C ILE A 90 5.92 -7.61 2.65
N ASN A 91 5.95 -8.83 2.11
CA ASN A 91 4.83 -9.75 2.23
C ASN A 91 4.55 -10.16 3.68
N THR A 92 5.57 -10.38 4.50
CA THR A 92 5.41 -10.63 5.95
C THR A 92 4.71 -9.47 6.65
N LEU A 93 5.06 -8.22 6.30
CA LEU A 93 4.39 -7.03 6.84
C LEU A 93 2.95 -6.91 6.34
N CYS A 94 2.69 -7.25 5.08
CA CYS A 94 1.34 -7.34 4.54
C CYS A 94 0.51 -8.41 5.27
N ASP A 95 1.08 -9.56 5.63
CA ASP A 95 0.40 -10.60 6.41
C ASP A 95 0.02 -10.05 7.79
N LYS A 96 0.93 -9.40 8.51
CA LYS A 96 0.63 -8.74 9.78
C LYS A 96 -0.50 -7.70 9.63
N ALA A 97 -0.43 -6.85 8.60
CA ALA A 97 -1.45 -5.83 8.34
C ALA A 97 -2.83 -6.46 8.02
N GLU A 98 -2.87 -7.49 7.18
CA GLU A 98 -4.10 -8.15 6.73
C GLU A 98 -4.85 -8.87 7.87
N THR A 99 -4.14 -9.35 8.90
CA THR A 99 -4.77 -9.91 10.10
C THR A 99 -5.54 -8.87 10.92
N LEU A 100 -5.20 -7.58 10.78
CA LEU A 100 -5.79 -6.47 11.53
C LEU A 100 -6.90 -5.77 10.74
N ASP A 101 -6.68 -5.56 9.44
CA ASP A 101 -7.66 -4.92 8.55
C ASP A 101 -7.39 -5.35 7.11
N LYS A 102 -8.24 -6.19 6.56
CA LYS A 102 -8.14 -6.66 5.18
C LYS A 102 -8.72 -5.63 4.22
N ASN A 103 -7.84 -4.94 3.46
CA ASN A 103 -8.23 -3.85 2.57
C ASN A 103 -7.42 -3.81 1.27
N SER A 104 -7.85 -3.00 0.30
CA SER A 104 -7.26 -2.90 -1.04
C SER A 104 -5.81 -2.37 -1.03
N GLU A 105 -5.42 -1.53 -0.07
CA GLU A 105 -4.07 -0.95 0.01
C GLU A 105 -3.00 -2.03 0.25
N ILE A 106 -3.32 -3.04 1.05
CA ILE A 106 -2.42 -4.17 1.30
C ILE A 106 -2.15 -4.94 0.00
N TYR A 107 -3.16 -5.12 -0.83
CA TYR A 107 -3.01 -5.81 -2.12
C TYR A 107 -2.30 -4.96 -3.17
N VAL A 108 -2.46 -3.63 -3.13
CA VAL A 108 -1.62 -2.68 -3.87
C VAL A 108 -0.14 -2.87 -3.49
N LEU A 109 0.17 -2.95 -2.21
CA LEU A 109 1.54 -3.15 -1.74
C LEU A 109 2.11 -4.53 -2.12
N ARG A 110 1.30 -5.60 -2.04
CA ARG A 110 1.68 -6.95 -2.51
C ARG A 110 1.97 -6.96 -4.02
N ASN A 111 1.21 -6.20 -4.82
CA ASN A 111 1.51 -6.04 -6.24
C ASN A 111 2.89 -5.41 -6.43
N MET A 112 3.23 -4.35 -5.69
CA MET A 112 4.53 -3.68 -5.77
C MET A 112 5.68 -4.65 -5.42
N ALA A 113 5.51 -5.47 -4.40
CA ALA A 113 6.49 -6.49 -4.01
C ALA A 113 6.69 -7.56 -5.11
N ALA A 114 5.61 -8.11 -5.64
CA ALA A 114 5.66 -9.10 -6.72
C ALA A 114 6.28 -8.50 -8.01
N THR A 115 5.98 -7.24 -8.32
CA THR A 115 6.59 -6.54 -9.45
C THR A 115 8.10 -6.39 -9.27
N GLN A 116 8.60 -6.11 -8.07
CA GLN A 116 10.04 -6.07 -7.80
C GLN A 116 10.70 -7.43 -7.99
N GLN A 117 10.07 -8.51 -7.56
CA GLN A 117 10.58 -9.87 -7.79
C GLN A 117 10.60 -10.22 -9.27
N MET A 118 9.57 -9.81 -10.02
CA MET A 118 9.55 -9.97 -11.48
C MET A 118 10.72 -9.24 -12.14
N MET A 119 11.03 -8.02 -11.69
CA MET A 119 12.07 -7.17 -12.28
C MET A 119 13.51 -7.65 -12.04
N VAL A 120 13.75 -8.67 -11.23
CA VAL A 120 15.06 -9.32 -11.09
C VAL A 120 15.48 -10.01 -12.39
N ASP A 121 14.53 -10.70 -13.04
CA ASP A 121 14.67 -11.31 -14.37
C ASP A 121 13.30 -11.37 -15.06
N PRO A 122 12.88 -10.30 -15.74
CA PRO A 122 11.55 -10.22 -16.33
C PRO A 122 11.23 -11.33 -17.33
N GLN A 123 12.22 -11.82 -18.08
CA GLN A 123 12.01 -12.85 -19.12
C GLN A 123 11.64 -14.20 -18.52
N ILE A 124 12.22 -14.54 -17.38
CA ILE A 124 11.98 -15.81 -16.70
C ILE A 124 10.85 -15.70 -15.70
N ARG A 125 10.76 -14.54 -14.99
CA ARG A 125 9.91 -14.38 -13.81
C ARG A 125 8.50 -13.84 -14.09
N TRP A 126 8.21 -13.36 -15.30
CA TRP A 126 6.91 -12.76 -15.60
C TRP A 126 5.74 -13.75 -15.41
N GLN A 127 5.91 -15.03 -15.75
CA GLN A 127 4.86 -16.04 -15.59
C GLN A 127 4.50 -16.31 -14.13
N THR A 128 5.45 -16.17 -13.22
CA THR A 128 5.20 -16.38 -11.79
C THR A 128 4.81 -15.07 -11.12
N TYR A 129 5.74 -14.12 -11.08
CA TYR A 129 5.55 -12.89 -10.30
C TYR A 129 4.72 -11.83 -11.02
N GLY A 130 4.78 -11.75 -12.36
CA GLY A 130 3.93 -10.85 -13.14
C GLY A 130 2.45 -11.26 -13.07
N MET A 131 2.15 -12.56 -13.19
CA MET A 131 0.79 -13.06 -12.99
C MET A 131 0.31 -12.87 -11.55
N GLN A 132 1.18 -13.07 -10.56
CA GLN A 132 0.85 -12.83 -9.16
C GLN A 132 0.58 -11.34 -8.89
N ALA A 133 1.40 -10.44 -9.43
CA ALA A 133 1.19 -9.00 -9.35
C ALA A 133 -0.16 -8.59 -9.93
N SER A 134 -0.52 -9.11 -11.12
CA SER A 134 -1.82 -8.88 -11.75
C SER A 134 -2.99 -9.38 -10.88
N LYS A 135 -2.87 -10.57 -10.29
CA LYS A 135 -3.88 -11.14 -9.39
C LYS A 135 -4.09 -10.28 -8.14
N TYR A 136 -3.02 -9.70 -7.59
CA TYR A 136 -3.13 -8.78 -6.44
C TYR A 136 -3.91 -7.52 -6.80
N LEU A 137 -3.67 -6.91 -7.98
CA LEU A 137 -4.47 -5.76 -8.42
C LEU A 137 -5.93 -6.14 -8.69
N GLN A 138 -6.19 -7.33 -9.23
CA GLN A 138 -7.56 -7.83 -9.40
C GLN A 138 -8.26 -7.95 -8.03
N THR A 139 -7.59 -8.53 -7.03
CA THR A 139 -8.14 -8.61 -5.67
C THR A 139 -8.37 -7.23 -5.07
N ALA A 140 -7.41 -6.30 -5.23
CA ALA A 140 -7.56 -4.92 -4.76
C ALA A 140 -8.79 -4.24 -5.40
N THR A 141 -8.99 -4.44 -6.72
CA THR A 141 -10.14 -3.90 -7.47
C THR A 141 -11.47 -4.46 -6.97
N GLN A 142 -11.52 -5.75 -6.66
CA GLN A 142 -12.73 -6.38 -6.10
C GLN A 142 -13.09 -5.81 -4.71
N MET A 143 -12.09 -5.42 -3.92
CA MET A 143 -12.27 -4.85 -2.59
C MET A 143 -12.68 -3.37 -2.63
N ASN A 144 -12.03 -2.59 -3.48
CA ASN A 144 -12.29 -1.16 -3.65
C ASN A 144 -11.96 -0.73 -5.09
N PRO A 145 -12.96 -0.72 -6.00
CA PRO A 145 -12.75 -0.31 -7.38
C PRO A 145 -12.42 1.17 -7.56
N ASP A 146 -12.59 1.99 -6.52
CA ASP A 146 -12.32 3.42 -6.54
C ASP A 146 -10.92 3.77 -5.97
N ASN A 147 -10.12 2.77 -5.57
CA ASN A 147 -8.75 3.01 -5.14
C ASN A 147 -7.88 3.45 -6.33
N PRO A 148 -7.41 4.72 -6.39
CA PRO A 148 -6.68 5.26 -7.52
C PRO A 148 -5.33 4.56 -7.77
N ARG A 149 -4.70 4.02 -6.72
CA ARG A 149 -3.38 3.37 -6.79
C ARG A 149 -3.41 2.08 -7.61
N ILE A 150 -4.58 1.44 -7.70
CA ILE A 150 -4.78 0.27 -8.57
C ILE A 150 -4.55 0.66 -10.03
N TYR A 151 -5.20 1.72 -10.49
CA TYR A 151 -5.11 2.17 -11.88
C TYR A 151 -3.76 2.80 -12.20
N TYR A 152 -3.15 3.46 -11.23
CA TYR A 152 -1.76 3.90 -11.35
C TYR A 152 -0.82 2.72 -11.63
N LEU A 153 -0.88 1.64 -10.83
CA LEU A 153 -0.02 0.47 -11.01
C LEU A 153 -0.36 -0.35 -12.26
N GLN A 154 -1.63 -0.41 -12.67
CA GLN A 154 -2.03 -0.97 -13.97
C GLN A 154 -1.43 -0.15 -15.12
N GLY A 155 -1.48 1.17 -15.03
CA GLY A 155 -0.85 2.09 -15.98
C GLY A 155 0.66 1.87 -16.06
N GLU A 156 1.35 1.79 -14.92
CA GLU A 156 2.79 1.48 -14.86
C GLU A 156 3.12 0.14 -15.55
N SER A 157 2.36 -0.90 -15.27
CA SER A 157 2.54 -2.21 -15.88
C SER A 157 2.40 -2.15 -17.39
N LEU A 158 1.34 -1.51 -17.90
CA LEU A 158 1.09 -1.36 -19.34
C LEU A 158 2.15 -0.46 -20.00
N PHE A 159 2.53 0.64 -19.37
CA PHE A 159 3.54 1.57 -19.90
C PHE A 159 4.89 0.90 -20.11
N ASN A 160 5.31 0.04 -19.18
CA ASN A 160 6.57 -0.67 -19.22
C ASN A 160 6.52 -2.00 -20.01
N THR A 161 5.34 -2.43 -20.46
CA THR A 161 5.18 -3.60 -21.33
C THR A 161 5.29 -3.16 -22.79
N PRO A 162 6.13 -3.81 -23.61
CA PRO A 162 6.23 -3.47 -25.03
C PRO A 162 4.88 -3.65 -25.77
N PRO A 163 4.59 -2.84 -26.83
CA PRO A 163 3.35 -2.95 -27.61
C PRO A 163 3.12 -4.35 -28.20
N ALA A 164 4.19 -5.04 -28.59
CA ALA A 164 4.12 -6.43 -29.11
C ALA A 164 3.55 -7.44 -28.08
N PHE A 165 3.61 -7.10 -26.80
CA PHE A 165 3.06 -7.89 -25.69
C PHE A 165 1.80 -7.26 -25.08
N GLY A 166 1.13 -6.36 -25.80
CA GLY A 166 -0.15 -5.78 -25.41
C GLY A 166 -0.04 -4.56 -24.49
N GLY A 167 1.15 -3.99 -24.30
CA GLY A 167 1.40 -2.75 -23.54
C GLY A 167 1.56 -1.51 -24.41
N GLY A 168 2.31 -0.57 -23.90
CA GLY A 168 2.66 0.71 -24.54
C GLY A 168 1.85 1.90 -24.04
N LYS A 169 2.27 3.10 -24.43
CA LYS A 169 1.71 4.37 -23.97
C LYS A 169 0.19 4.50 -24.19
N ASP A 170 -0.31 4.08 -25.36
CA ASP A 170 -1.73 4.17 -25.70
C ASP A 170 -2.61 3.29 -24.80
N LYS A 171 -2.09 2.16 -24.35
CA LYS A 171 -2.77 1.27 -23.40
C LYS A 171 -2.67 1.75 -21.96
N ALA A 172 -1.57 2.38 -21.59
CA ALA A 172 -1.33 2.91 -20.26
C ALA A 172 -2.13 4.20 -19.99
N ARG A 173 -2.26 5.08 -21.00
CA ARG A 173 -2.93 6.38 -20.88
C ARG A 173 -4.29 6.32 -20.18
N PRO A 174 -5.27 5.51 -20.62
CA PRO A 174 -6.59 5.48 -20.01
C PRO A 174 -6.55 5.03 -18.54
N MET A 175 -5.55 4.24 -18.14
CA MET A 175 -5.37 3.84 -16.74
C MET A 175 -4.87 5.02 -15.90
N PHE A 176 -3.89 5.77 -16.38
CA PHE A 176 -3.43 6.95 -15.69
C PHE A 176 -4.49 8.06 -15.63
N GLU A 177 -5.26 8.28 -16.69
CA GLU A 177 -6.40 9.22 -16.70
C GLU A 177 -7.43 8.84 -15.64
N LYS A 178 -7.78 7.57 -15.54
CA LYS A 178 -8.68 7.06 -14.50
C LYS A 178 -8.11 7.23 -13.11
N ALA A 179 -6.84 6.93 -12.92
CA ALA A 179 -6.17 7.12 -11.63
C ALA A 179 -6.19 8.60 -11.19
N VAL A 180 -5.83 9.54 -12.09
CA VAL A 180 -5.87 10.98 -11.80
C VAL A 180 -7.30 11.43 -11.42
N ALA A 181 -8.32 10.98 -12.16
CA ALA A 181 -9.71 11.32 -11.86
C ALA A 181 -10.12 10.84 -10.46
N LEU A 182 -9.75 9.62 -10.08
CA LEU A 182 -10.03 9.05 -8.77
C LEU A 182 -9.22 9.75 -7.66
N PHE A 183 -7.94 10.05 -7.86
CA PHE A 183 -7.12 10.80 -6.89
C PHE A 183 -7.72 12.17 -6.56
N LYS A 184 -8.33 12.86 -7.54
CA LYS A 184 -8.97 14.17 -7.31
C LYS A 184 -10.21 14.11 -6.42
N THR A 185 -10.83 12.96 -6.32
CA THR A 185 -12.03 12.72 -5.48
C THR A 185 -11.74 11.90 -4.24
N ASP A 186 -10.54 11.31 -4.14
CA ASP A 186 -10.11 10.51 -2.99
C ASP A 186 -10.04 11.38 -1.73
N LYS A 187 -10.64 10.90 -0.65
CA LYS A 187 -10.61 11.53 0.67
C LYS A 187 -10.16 10.51 1.71
N PRO A 188 -8.86 10.20 1.75
CA PRO A 188 -8.36 9.20 2.68
C PRO A 188 -8.62 9.61 4.13
N LYS A 189 -8.90 8.63 4.97
CA LYS A 189 -8.99 8.84 6.43
C LYS A 189 -7.66 9.33 6.97
N PRO A 190 -7.63 9.95 8.17
CA PRO A 190 -6.37 10.35 8.80
C PRO A 190 -5.35 9.19 8.82
N LEU A 191 -4.09 9.48 8.52
CA LEU A 191 -2.98 8.53 8.39
C LEU A 191 -3.09 7.51 7.26
N TRP A 192 -4.21 7.42 6.53
CA TRP A 192 -4.34 6.53 5.39
C TRP A 192 -3.44 6.98 4.22
N PRO A 193 -3.07 6.05 3.32
CA PRO A 193 -2.24 6.38 2.17
C PRO A 193 -2.84 7.51 1.32
N ASN A 194 -2.02 8.51 1.02
CA ASN A 194 -2.37 9.68 0.18
C ASN A 194 -1.37 9.92 -0.95
N TRP A 195 -0.49 8.95 -1.22
CA TRP A 195 0.54 9.04 -2.25
C TRP A 195 0.00 8.64 -3.64
N GLY A 196 0.68 9.08 -4.67
CA GLY A 196 0.53 8.56 -6.03
C GLY A 196 0.08 9.57 -7.08
N LEU A 197 -0.63 10.67 -6.71
CA LEU A 197 -1.16 11.63 -7.68
C LEU A 197 -0.05 12.24 -8.55
N ASP A 198 0.96 12.86 -7.95
CA ASP A 198 2.03 13.54 -8.69
C ASP A 198 2.77 12.60 -9.65
N ARG A 199 3.02 11.37 -9.19
CA ARG A 199 3.64 10.34 -10.03
C ARG A 199 2.74 9.92 -11.19
N THR A 200 1.45 9.82 -10.95
CA THR A 200 0.47 9.47 -11.99
C THR A 200 0.39 10.56 -13.05
N GLU A 201 0.35 11.83 -12.65
CA GLU A 201 0.33 12.96 -13.56
C GLU A 201 1.62 13.04 -14.42
N GLN A 202 2.78 12.78 -13.80
CA GLN A 202 4.06 12.68 -14.52
C GLN A 202 4.06 11.53 -15.55
N GLN A 203 3.50 10.38 -15.22
CA GLN A 203 3.43 9.25 -16.16
C GLN A 203 2.41 9.52 -17.28
N LEU A 204 1.27 10.11 -16.95
CA LEU A 204 0.28 10.52 -17.94
C LEU A 204 0.87 11.50 -18.96
N ALA A 205 1.67 12.47 -18.52
CA ALA A 205 2.35 13.40 -19.40
C ALA A 205 3.31 12.71 -20.40
N LYS A 206 3.93 11.58 -20.01
CA LYS A 206 4.79 10.78 -20.91
C LYS A 206 4.00 9.95 -21.94
N CYS A 207 2.69 9.84 -21.78
CA CYS A 207 1.81 9.15 -22.69
C CYS A 207 1.25 10.06 -23.82
N GLN A 208 1.61 11.34 -23.82
CA GLN A 208 1.27 12.30 -24.84
C GLN A 208 2.14 12.13 -26.10
#